data_6c943c67e25c5393bd97d966175ea27f
#
_entry.id   6c943c67e25c5393bd97d966175ea27f
#
_cell.length_a   1.000
_cell.length_b   1.000
_cell.length_c   1.000
_cell.angle_alpha   90.00
_cell.angle_beta   90.00
_cell.angle_gamma   90.00
#
_symmetry.space_group_name_H-M   'P 1'
#
loop_
_entity.id
_entity.type
_entity.pdbx_description
1 polymer ?
#
loop_
_entity_poly.entity_id
_entity_poly.type
_entity_poly.pdbx_seq_one_letter_code
_entity_poly.pdbx_strand_id
1 'polypeptide(L)'
;MRIRILGSGAGGGFPQWNCNCANCRAVRAGAPGFSARTQSSLAVSANGRDWALLNASPDLRQQIAASPMLAPSEQDGVRASPIKAVVVTNGDVDHVAGLLNLREAQPFTVYGARRVLDVLAANKIFNVLAPAYVAREELPLGAPLAIHGAGVDLGLSVEAFPVAGKIALWLEDAFKADYGSAEGDTLGLKVTETASGKSFFYIPGCAAVDAGLAARLAGAELAMFDGTLWHENEMIEQGLLGKTGTRMGHINMSGADGSIAAFASLDVARKIFVHINNSNPVLNAFSPERAEAKAAGWEIGEDGMEIAL
;
A
#
# COMPACT_ATOMS: atom_id res chain seq x y z
N MET A 1 -16.80 0.06 -8.88
CA MET A 1 -15.60 0.71 -8.26
C MET A 1 -14.43 0.65 -9.21
N ARG A 2 -13.61 1.72 -9.30
CA ARG A 2 -12.36 1.77 -10.09
C ARG A 2 -11.18 1.80 -9.15
N ILE A 3 -10.17 0.99 -9.41
CA ILE A 3 -8.94 0.92 -8.62
C ILE A 3 -7.77 1.04 -9.61
N ARG A 4 -6.77 1.84 -9.26
CA ARG A 4 -5.50 1.92 -10.00
C ARG A 4 -4.33 1.74 -9.05
N ILE A 5 -3.43 0.83 -9.37
CA ILE A 5 -2.14 0.72 -8.70
C ILE A 5 -1.29 1.90 -9.19
N LEU A 6 -1.00 2.85 -8.30
CA LEU A 6 -0.14 3.98 -8.61
C LEU A 6 1.33 3.58 -8.55
N GLY A 7 1.67 2.79 -7.53
CA GLY A 7 2.97 2.20 -7.31
C GLY A 7 2.86 0.82 -6.69
N SER A 8 3.68 -0.11 -7.14
CA SER A 8 3.66 -1.53 -6.74
C SER A 8 4.93 -1.97 -6.01
N GLY A 9 5.95 -1.12 -5.93
CA GLY A 9 7.20 -1.41 -5.21
C GLY A 9 7.09 -1.14 -3.71
N ALA A 10 7.94 -1.77 -2.92
CA ALA A 10 8.15 -1.48 -1.50
C ALA A 10 8.98 -0.20 -1.30
N GLY A 11 9.27 0.13 -0.06
CA GLY A 11 10.08 1.30 0.31
C GLY A 11 11.41 1.36 -0.46
N GLY A 12 11.71 2.54 -1.02
CA GLY A 12 12.86 2.78 -1.89
C GLY A 12 12.60 2.58 -3.38
N GLY A 13 11.47 1.97 -3.77
CA GLY A 13 11.09 1.74 -5.17
C GLY A 13 12.00 0.77 -5.92
N PHE A 14 11.76 0.63 -7.21
CA PHE A 14 12.56 -0.25 -8.07
C PHE A 14 12.87 0.44 -9.42
N PRO A 15 14.17 0.67 -9.75
CA PRO A 15 15.36 0.34 -8.97
C PRO A 15 15.51 1.24 -7.74
N GLN A 16 15.93 0.67 -6.60
CA GLN A 16 16.25 1.47 -5.43
C GLN A 16 17.53 2.29 -5.69
N TRP A 17 17.56 3.55 -5.27
CA TRP A 17 18.57 4.54 -5.65
C TRP A 17 20.02 4.12 -5.30
N ASN A 18 20.23 3.44 -4.17
CA ASN A 18 21.53 3.02 -3.67
C ASN A 18 21.80 1.51 -3.84
N CYS A 19 20.88 0.77 -4.49
CA CYS A 19 20.98 -0.69 -4.61
C CYS A 19 21.66 -1.10 -5.93
N ASN A 20 22.55 -2.07 -5.85
CA ASN A 20 23.20 -2.68 -7.00
C ASN A 20 23.00 -4.20 -7.06
N CYS A 21 21.87 -4.72 -6.52
CA CYS A 21 21.47 -6.12 -6.68
C CYS A 21 21.22 -6.48 -8.15
N ALA A 22 21.09 -7.76 -8.45
CA ALA A 22 20.90 -8.24 -9.82
C ALA A 22 19.69 -7.58 -10.50
N ASN A 23 18.54 -7.49 -9.80
CA ASN A 23 17.32 -6.87 -10.31
C ASN A 23 17.51 -5.38 -10.61
N CYS A 24 18.10 -4.62 -9.66
CA CYS A 24 18.32 -3.18 -9.84
C CYS A 24 19.31 -2.89 -10.99
N ARG A 25 20.33 -3.71 -11.20
CA ARG A 25 21.21 -3.61 -12.38
C ARG A 25 20.44 -3.92 -13.68
N ALA A 26 19.64 -4.98 -13.69
CA ALA A 26 18.90 -5.41 -14.87
C ALA A 26 17.90 -4.33 -15.34
N VAL A 27 17.10 -3.76 -14.43
CA VAL A 27 16.14 -2.71 -14.81
C VAL A 27 16.84 -1.43 -15.29
N ARG A 28 17.97 -1.02 -14.66
CA ARG A 28 18.75 0.14 -15.12
C ARG A 28 19.37 -0.08 -16.51
N ALA A 29 19.70 -1.33 -16.82
CA ALA A 29 20.21 -1.71 -18.13
C ALA A 29 19.10 -1.89 -19.20
N GLY A 30 17.83 -1.72 -18.85
CA GLY A 30 16.70 -1.96 -19.75
C GLY A 30 16.55 -3.43 -20.15
N ALA A 31 16.97 -4.36 -19.29
CA ALA A 31 16.88 -5.78 -19.57
C ALA A 31 15.41 -6.22 -19.77
N PRO A 32 15.13 -7.09 -20.77
CA PRO A 32 13.78 -7.64 -20.98
C PRO A 32 13.24 -8.31 -19.73
N GLY A 33 11.94 -8.14 -19.46
CA GLY A 33 11.25 -8.72 -18.32
C GLY A 33 11.32 -7.90 -17.03
N PHE A 34 12.00 -6.75 -17.03
CA PHE A 34 12.04 -5.84 -15.90
C PHE A 34 11.38 -4.51 -16.23
N SER A 35 10.54 -4.02 -15.32
CA SER A 35 9.93 -2.69 -15.38
C SER A 35 10.15 -1.97 -14.07
N ALA A 36 10.50 -0.68 -14.12
CA ALA A 36 10.65 0.14 -12.93
C ALA A 36 9.31 0.24 -12.17
N ARG A 37 9.39 0.36 -10.83
CA ARG A 37 8.23 0.46 -9.94
C ARG A 37 8.41 1.63 -8.99
N THR A 38 7.39 2.44 -8.83
CA THR A 38 7.29 3.42 -7.76
C THR A 38 6.78 2.76 -6.48
N GLN A 39 6.93 3.44 -5.35
CA GLN A 39 6.58 2.90 -4.03
C GLN A 39 5.06 2.79 -3.85
N SER A 40 4.62 1.86 -3.02
CA SER A 40 3.25 1.36 -2.92
C SER A 40 2.21 2.43 -2.61
N SER A 41 1.25 2.58 -3.51
CA SER A 41 0.08 3.45 -3.35
C SER A 41 -1.01 3.01 -4.33
N LEU A 42 -2.28 3.19 -3.95
CA LEU A 42 -3.44 2.96 -4.82
C LEU A 42 -4.28 4.22 -4.95
N ALA A 43 -5.01 4.37 -6.05
CA ALA A 43 -6.12 5.30 -6.19
C ALA A 43 -7.43 4.52 -6.36
N VAL A 44 -8.48 4.91 -5.64
CA VAL A 44 -9.79 4.26 -5.64
C VAL A 44 -10.89 5.28 -5.84
N SER A 45 -11.89 4.97 -6.66
CA SER A 45 -13.04 5.84 -6.91
C SER A 45 -14.31 5.03 -7.18
N ALA A 46 -15.43 5.45 -6.61
CA ALA A 46 -16.75 4.92 -6.93
C ALA A 46 -17.32 5.53 -8.22
N ASN A 47 -17.06 6.81 -8.50
CA ASN A 47 -17.68 7.56 -9.60
C ASN A 47 -16.71 7.89 -10.76
N GLY A 48 -15.42 7.56 -10.63
CA GLY A 48 -14.37 7.85 -11.62
C GLY A 48 -13.91 9.32 -11.68
N ARG A 49 -14.43 10.18 -10.78
CA ARG A 49 -14.15 11.61 -10.70
C ARG A 49 -13.46 12.01 -9.38
N ASP A 50 -14.04 11.58 -8.26
CA ASP A 50 -13.52 11.85 -6.92
C ASP A 50 -12.75 10.62 -6.43
N TRP A 51 -11.50 10.82 -6.01
CA TRP A 51 -10.57 9.74 -5.72
C TRP A 51 -10.11 9.76 -4.26
N ALA A 52 -10.03 8.60 -3.65
CA ALA A 52 -9.29 8.35 -2.45
C ALA A 52 -7.93 7.70 -2.80
N LEU A 53 -6.86 8.14 -2.15
CA LEU A 53 -5.58 7.43 -2.19
C LEU A 53 -5.50 6.47 -1.00
N LEU A 54 -4.98 5.27 -1.22
CA LEU A 54 -4.56 4.37 -0.15
C LEU A 54 -3.03 4.40 -0.10
N ASN A 55 -2.51 4.99 0.96
CA ASN A 55 -1.14 5.45 1.15
C ASN A 55 -0.71 6.58 0.19
N ALA A 56 0.25 7.37 0.63
CA ALA A 56 0.85 8.46 -0.12
C ALA A 56 2.37 8.27 -0.14
N SER A 57 2.87 7.59 -1.16
CA SER A 57 4.30 7.28 -1.29
C SER A 57 5.13 8.52 -1.61
N PRO A 58 6.44 8.53 -1.34
CA PRO A 58 7.35 9.61 -1.75
C PRO A 58 7.28 9.94 -3.25
N ASP A 59 6.88 8.96 -4.08
CA ASP A 59 6.76 9.08 -5.53
C ASP A 59 5.41 9.67 -5.98
N LEU A 60 4.55 10.09 -5.04
CA LEU A 60 3.17 10.51 -5.34
C LEU A 60 3.08 11.56 -6.46
N ARG A 61 4.00 12.52 -6.51
CA ARG A 61 4.02 13.52 -7.59
C ARG A 61 4.18 12.88 -8.97
N GLN A 62 5.08 11.91 -9.09
CA GLN A 62 5.30 11.18 -10.34
C GLN A 62 4.09 10.29 -10.66
N GLN A 63 3.51 9.65 -9.65
CA GLN A 63 2.32 8.80 -9.77
C GLN A 63 1.11 9.59 -10.26
N ILE A 64 0.87 10.79 -9.73
CA ILE A 64 -0.18 11.71 -10.20
C ILE A 64 0.08 12.09 -11.67
N ALA A 65 1.31 12.49 -12.03
CA ALA A 65 1.65 12.87 -13.40
C ALA A 65 1.46 11.73 -14.41
N ALA A 66 1.66 10.46 -13.98
CA ALA A 66 1.43 9.26 -14.79
C ALA A 66 -0.04 8.78 -14.79
N SER A 67 -0.93 9.46 -14.07
CA SER A 67 -2.33 9.06 -13.86
C SER A 67 -3.29 10.20 -14.25
N PRO A 68 -3.67 10.31 -15.56
CA PRO A 68 -4.47 11.45 -16.05
C PRO A 68 -5.77 11.70 -15.27
N MET A 69 -6.39 10.66 -14.72
CA MET A 69 -7.61 10.79 -13.91
C MET A 69 -7.39 11.48 -12.55
N LEU A 70 -6.13 11.64 -12.11
CA LEU A 70 -5.78 12.39 -10.90
C LEU A 70 -5.35 13.85 -11.20
N ALA A 71 -5.31 14.25 -12.47
CA ALA A 71 -5.10 15.63 -12.86
C ALA A 71 -6.43 16.42 -12.82
N PRO A 72 -6.40 17.73 -12.51
CA PRO A 72 -7.57 18.57 -12.65
C PRO A 72 -8.02 18.63 -14.12
N SER A 73 -9.33 18.65 -14.35
CA SER A 73 -9.92 18.85 -15.68
C SER A 73 -10.08 20.35 -16.00
N GLU A 74 -10.30 20.67 -17.26
CA GLU A 74 -10.58 22.06 -17.70
C GLU A 74 -11.81 22.67 -16.98
N GLN A 75 -12.75 21.82 -16.55
CA GLN A 75 -13.98 22.24 -15.88
C GLN A 75 -13.77 22.56 -14.39
N ASP A 76 -12.66 22.13 -13.80
CA ASP A 76 -12.38 22.25 -12.36
C ASP A 76 -11.73 23.61 -11.98
N GLY A 77 -11.46 24.47 -12.97
CA GLY A 77 -10.80 25.76 -12.76
C GLY A 77 -9.26 25.66 -12.80
N VAL A 78 -8.61 26.78 -12.49
CA VAL A 78 -7.14 26.92 -12.64
C VAL A 78 -6.36 26.04 -11.65
N ARG A 79 -6.92 25.81 -10.46
CA ARG A 79 -6.34 24.92 -9.43
C ARG A 79 -7.44 24.08 -8.81
N ALA A 80 -7.32 22.78 -8.96
CA ALA A 80 -8.23 21.80 -8.39
C ALA A 80 -7.50 20.47 -8.17
N SER A 81 -8.13 19.58 -7.45
CA SER A 81 -7.66 18.20 -7.29
C SER A 81 -8.83 17.23 -7.24
N PRO A 82 -8.81 16.16 -8.03
CA PRO A 82 -9.75 15.06 -7.87
C PRO A 82 -9.49 14.22 -6.62
N ILE A 83 -8.33 14.35 -5.98
CA ILE A 83 -7.99 13.66 -4.74
C ILE A 83 -8.72 14.34 -3.59
N LYS A 84 -9.65 13.61 -2.96
CA LYS A 84 -10.51 14.10 -1.87
C LYS A 84 -10.16 13.49 -0.52
N ALA A 85 -9.53 12.32 -0.51
CA ALA A 85 -9.12 11.63 0.71
C ALA A 85 -7.79 10.90 0.52
N VAL A 86 -7.08 10.71 1.62
CA VAL A 86 -5.92 9.82 1.71
C VAL A 86 -6.09 8.95 2.94
N VAL A 87 -6.09 7.64 2.77
CA VAL A 87 -6.16 6.66 3.85
C VAL A 87 -4.79 6.03 4.03
N VAL A 88 -4.22 6.13 5.22
CA VAL A 88 -2.87 5.62 5.51
C VAL A 88 -2.91 4.35 6.36
N THR A 89 -2.15 3.33 5.97
CA THR A 89 -2.14 2.01 6.62
C THR A 89 -1.13 1.90 7.74
N ASN A 90 -0.09 2.71 7.74
CA ASN A 90 0.94 2.80 8.78
C ASN A 90 1.69 4.14 8.69
N GLY A 91 2.66 4.35 9.58
CA GLY A 91 3.46 5.58 9.65
C GLY A 91 4.81 5.50 8.91
N ASP A 92 5.10 4.47 8.14
CA ASP A 92 6.36 4.37 7.42
C ASP A 92 6.48 5.43 6.31
N VAL A 93 7.72 5.83 6.02
CA VAL A 93 8.05 6.91 5.08
C VAL A 93 7.45 6.66 3.70
N ASP A 94 7.50 5.44 3.22
CA ASP A 94 6.95 5.03 1.92
C ASP A 94 5.41 5.07 1.85
N HIS A 95 4.72 5.19 2.98
CA HIS A 95 3.26 5.32 3.05
C HIS A 95 2.76 6.75 3.36
N VAL A 96 3.58 7.60 3.99
CA VAL A 96 3.10 8.92 4.44
C VAL A 96 3.85 10.12 3.83
N ALA A 97 5.10 9.95 3.34
CA ALA A 97 5.90 11.10 2.93
C ALA A 97 5.33 11.84 1.71
N GLY A 98 4.58 11.15 0.86
CA GLY A 98 3.90 11.76 -0.28
C GLY A 98 2.82 12.77 0.10
N LEU A 99 2.31 12.73 1.34
CA LEU A 99 1.41 13.77 1.86
C LEU A 99 2.02 15.18 1.73
N LEU A 100 3.34 15.29 1.83
CA LEU A 100 4.06 16.56 1.69
C LEU A 100 3.95 17.15 0.27
N ASN A 101 3.67 16.32 -0.75
CA ASN A 101 3.42 16.78 -2.11
C ASN A 101 2.03 17.43 -2.27
N LEU A 102 1.11 17.16 -1.33
CA LEU A 102 -0.28 17.68 -1.36
C LEU A 102 -0.46 18.97 -0.57
N ARG A 103 0.63 19.68 -0.21
CA ARG A 103 0.62 20.93 0.57
C ARG A 103 0.06 22.17 -0.12
N GLU A 104 -0.40 22.04 -1.37
CA GLU A 104 -0.74 23.18 -2.24
C GLU A 104 -2.15 23.75 -2.00
N ALA A 105 -2.61 23.73 -0.73
CA ALA A 105 -3.86 24.34 -0.28
C ALA A 105 -5.13 23.82 -1.00
N GLN A 106 -5.13 22.55 -1.40
CA GLN A 106 -6.32 21.87 -1.88
C GLN A 106 -7.00 21.13 -0.72
N PRO A 107 -8.34 21.21 -0.59
CA PRO A 107 -9.03 20.53 0.49
C PRO A 107 -9.10 19.02 0.26
N PHE A 108 -8.71 18.25 1.28
CA PHE A 108 -8.89 16.80 1.37
C PHE A 108 -8.85 16.34 2.83
N THR A 109 -9.19 15.07 3.08
CA THR A 109 -9.14 14.48 4.43
C THR A 109 -8.08 13.38 4.48
N VAL A 110 -7.25 13.37 5.52
CA VAL A 110 -6.32 12.28 5.84
C VAL A 110 -6.97 11.40 6.89
N TYR A 111 -7.12 10.12 6.58
CA TYR A 111 -7.64 9.06 7.45
C TYR A 111 -6.53 8.13 7.90
N GLY A 112 -6.55 7.71 9.16
CA GLY A 112 -5.64 6.72 9.70
C GLY A 112 -6.05 6.28 11.10
N ALA A 113 -5.49 5.18 11.61
CA ALA A 113 -5.64 4.84 13.02
C ALA A 113 -5.07 5.96 13.91
N ARG A 114 -5.57 6.07 15.15
CA ARG A 114 -5.09 7.07 16.13
C ARG A 114 -3.56 7.11 16.21
N ARG A 115 -2.92 5.95 16.32
CA ARG A 115 -1.46 5.87 16.43
C ARG A 115 -0.73 6.46 15.22
N VAL A 116 -1.24 6.23 14.01
CA VAL A 116 -0.65 6.80 12.79
C VAL A 116 -0.87 8.31 12.72
N LEU A 117 -2.06 8.78 13.09
CA LEU A 117 -2.34 10.22 13.15
C LEU A 117 -1.50 10.93 14.20
N ASP A 118 -1.24 10.31 15.35
CA ASP A 118 -0.36 10.84 16.40
C ASP A 118 1.09 10.95 15.90
N VAL A 119 1.56 9.98 15.11
CA VAL A 119 2.87 10.05 14.42
C VAL A 119 2.94 11.27 13.51
N LEU A 120 1.93 11.51 12.69
CA LEU A 120 1.88 12.68 11.82
C LEU A 120 1.83 13.99 12.63
N ALA A 121 1.08 14.01 13.73
CA ALA A 121 0.96 15.18 14.61
C ALA A 121 2.27 15.51 15.34
N ALA A 122 3.02 14.49 15.77
CA ALA A 122 4.31 14.65 16.43
C ALA A 122 5.41 15.18 15.52
N ASN A 123 5.26 15.03 14.20
CA ASN A 123 6.24 15.45 13.21
C ASN A 123 5.84 16.80 12.58
N LYS A 124 6.50 17.86 13.03
CA LYS A 124 6.17 19.25 12.65
C LYS A 124 6.17 19.53 11.16
N ILE A 125 6.89 18.74 10.35
CA ILE A 125 6.89 18.92 8.89
C ILE A 125 5.49 18.73 8.28
N PHE A 126 4.65 17.86 8.85
CA PHE A 126 3.29 17.65 8.38
C PHE A 126 2.32 18.80 8.70
N ASN A 127 2.78 19.84 9.41
CA ASN A 127 2.01 21.08 9.61
C ASN A 127 1.90 21.91 8.32
N VAL A 128 2.67 21.58 7.27
CA VAL A 128 2.46 22.15 5.92
C VAL A 128 1.10 21.79 5.33
N LEU A 129 0.48 20.71 5.83
CA LEU A 129 -0.92 20.35 5.58
C LEU A 129 -1.82 21.17 6.52
N ALA A 130 -2.02 22.43 6.18
CA ALA A 130 -2.70 23.39 7.05
C ALA A 130 -4.14 22.92 7.38
N PRO A 131 -4.57 22.95 8.66
CA PRO A 131 -5.91 22.48 9.08
C PRO A 131 -7.08 23.21 8.41
N ALA A 132 -6.84 24.40 7.86
CA ALA A 132 -7.85 25.13 7.07
C ALA A 132 -8.23 24.41 5.76
N TYR A 133 -7.39 23.53 5.25
CA TYR A 133 -7.59 22.78 4.02
C TYR A 133 -7.63 21.27 4.25
N VAL A 134 -6.83 20.75 5.18
CA VAL A 134 -6.64 19.31 5.36
C VAL A 134 -7.13 18.87 6.72
N ALA A 135 -8.27 18.18 6.75
CA ALA A 135 -8.76 17.52 7.94
C ALA A 135 -7.97 16.23 8.21
N ARG A 136 -7.89 15.82 9.47
CA ARG A 136 -7.36 14.53 9.90
C ARG A 136 -8.43 13.81 10.70
N GLU A 137 -8.86 12.65 10.25
CA GLU A 137 -9.94 11.88 10.85
C GLU A 137 -9.48 10.47 11.21
N GLU A 138 -9.89 10.03 12.39
CA GLU A 138 -9.56 8.69 12.88
C GLU A 138 -10.43 7.64 12.22
N LEU A 139 -9.80 6.58 11.68
CA LEU A 139 -10.47 5.34 11.31
C LEU A 139 -10.67 4.47 12.55
N PRO A 140 -11.91 4.18 12.95
CA PRO A 140 -12.16 3.22 14.00
C PRO A 140 -11.71 1.83 13.55
N LEU A 141 -11.04 1.09 14.44
CA LEU A 141 -10.62 -0.27 14.13
C LEU A 141 -11.82 -1.23 14.19
N GLY A 142 -11.95 -2.08 13.17
CA GLY A 142 -12.99 -3.12 13.09
C GLY A 142 -14.39 -2.60 12.77
N ALA A 143 -14.55 -1.32 12.44
CA ALA A 143 -15.85 -0.75 12.05
C ALA A 143 -15.72 0.04 10.74
N PRO A 144 -16.69 -0.09 9.82
CA PRO A 144 -16.68 0.66 8.57
C PRO A 144 -16.97 2.15 8.82
N LEU A 145 -16.23 3.02 8.12
CA LEU A 145 -16.43 4.46 8.11
C LEU A 145 -16.64 4.93 6.68
N ALA A 146 -17.68 5.73 6.43
CA ALA A 146 -17.87 6.39 5.15
C ALA A 146 -16.80 7.45 4.90
N ILE A 147 -16.22 7.46 3.70
CA ILE A 147 -15.10 8.32 3.35
C ILE A 147 -15.62 9.59 2.68
N HIS A 148 -15.28 10.71 3.29
CA HIS A 148 -15.62 12.05 2.81
C HIS A 148 -14.35 12.88 2.63
N GLY A 149 -14.41 13.88 1.78
CA GLY A 149 -13.32 14.84 1.64
C GLY A 149 -13.71 16.05 0.81
N ALA A 150 -13.25 17.24 1.19
CA ALA A 150 -13.60 18.48 0.51
C ALA A 150 -15.14 18.73 0.43
N GLY A 151 -15.90 18.26 1.41
CA GLY A 151 -17.37 18.35 1.41
C GLY A 151 -18.08 17.35 0.49
N VAL A 152 -17.36 16.37 -0.06
CA VAL A 152 -17.90 15.34 -0.97
C VAL A 152 -17.94 13.98 -0.27
N ASP A 153 -19.04 13.25 -0.41
CA ASP A 153 -19.12 11.82 -0.12
C ASP A 153 -18.52 11.05 -1.31
N LEU A 154 -17.50 10.25 -1.07
CA LEU A 154 -16.84 9.50 -2.13
C LEU A 154 -17.61 8.25 -2.56
N GLY A 155 -18.71 7.91 -1.90
CA GLY A 155 -19.44 6.64 -2.13
C GLY A 155 -18.60 5.41 -1.76
N LEU A 156 -17.61 5.59 -0.90
CA LEU A 156 -16.72 4.55 -0.40
C LEU A 156 -16.84 4.45 1.12
N SER A 157 -16.78 3.22 1.63
CA SER A 157 -16.61 2.93 3.05
C SER A 157 -15.32 2.15 3.27
N VAL A 158 -14.59 2.49 4.31
CA VAL A 158 -13.35 1.80 4.69
C VAL A 158 -13.48 1.23 6.10
N GLU A 159 -13.24 -0.06 6.24
CA GLU A 159 -13.03 -0.75 7.51
C GLU A 159 -11.53 -0.99 7.66
N ALA A 160 -10.91 -0.34 8.65
CA ALA A 160 -9.53 -0.59 9.03
C ALA A 160 -9.47 -1.67 10.12
N PHE A 161 -8.54 -2.59 9.99
CA PHE A 161 -8.31 -3.63 10.99
C PHE A 161 -6.82 -3.84 11.21
N PRO A 162 -6.40 -4.16 12.44
CA PRO A 162 -5.00 -4.43 12.72
C PRO A 162 -4.55 -5.74 12.05
N VAL A 163 -3.33 -5.74 11.54
CA VAL A 163 -2.66 -6.95 11.04
C VAL A 163 -1.32 -7.13 11.76
N ALA A 164 -0.80 -8.35 11.77
CA ALA A 164 0.54 -8.60 12.27
C ALA A 164 1.54 -7.73 11.50
N GLY A 165 2.30 -6.92 12.20
CA GLY A 165 3.23 -5.98 11.61
C GLY A 165 4.11 -5.34 12.67
N LYS A 166 4.69 -4.20 12.37
CA LYS A 166 5.58 -3.47 13.28
C LYS A 166 5.28 -1.97 13.27
N ILE A 167 5.78 -1.29 14.28
CA ILE A 167 5.86 0.18 14.29
C ILE A 167 6.74 0.66 13.13
N ALA A 168 6.50 1.89 12.64
CA ALA A 168 7.34 2.49 11.61
C ALA A 168 8.83 2.44 11.98
N LEU A 169 9.67 2.10 11.01
CA LEU A 169 11.10 1.82 11.22
C LEU A 169 11.82 2.91 12.03
N TRP A 170 11.54 4.16 11.73
CA TRP A 170 12.19 5.32 12.36
C TRP A 170 11.67 5.62 13.79
N LEU A 171 10.68 4.85 14.26
CA LEU A 171 10.14 4.89 15.62
C LEU A 171 10.50 3.65 16.43
N GLU A 172 11.20 2.67 15.85
CA GLU A 172 11.62 1.47 16.54
C GLU A 172 12.48 1.82 17.78
N ASP A 173 12.11 1.28 18.93
CA ASP A 173 12.85 1.40 20.19
C ASP A 173 13.45 0.04 20.55
N ALA A 174 14.76 -0.10 20.36
CA ALA A 174 15.48 -1.35 20.63
C ALA A 174 15.42 -1.81 22.10
N PHE A 175 15.04 -0.93 23.02
CA PHE A 175 14.93 -1.25 24.45
C PHE A 175 13.53 -1.70 24.88
N LYS A 176 12.55 -1.67 23.97
CA LYS A 176 11.18 -2.13 24.21
C LYS A 176 10.93 -3.49 23.62
N ALA A 177 9.99 -4.24 24.23
CA ALA A 177 9.45 -5.44 23.65
C ALA A 177 8.83 -5.11 22.29
N ASP A 178 8.97 -6.00 21.31
CA ASP A 178 8.51 -5.83 19.93
C ASP A 178 8.87 -4.46 19.32
N TYR A 179 10.01 -3.88 19.76
CA TYR A 179 10.51 -2.58 19.34
C TYR A 179 9.51 -1.42 19.58
N GLY A 180 8.57 -1.60 20.50
CA GLY A 180 7.52 -0.63 20.80
C GLY A 180 6.30 -0.72 19.87
N SER A 181 6.19 -1.78 19.06
CA SER A 181 5.02 -2.04 18.21
C SER A 181 3.78 -2.32 19.05
N ALA A 182 2.63 -1.89 18.54
CA ALA A 182 1.34 -2.13 19.17
C ALA A 182 0.23 -2.23 18.11
N GLU A 183 -0.92 -2.70 18.54
CA GLU A 183 -2.12 -2.77 17.70
C GLU A 183 -2.44 -1.40 17.08
N GLY A 184 -2.70 -1.40 15.77
CA GLY A 184 -2.98 -0.18 15.01
C GLY A 184 -1.75 0.51 14.40
N ASP A 185 -0.53 0.01 14.61
CA ASP A 185 0.67 0.48 13.90
C ASP A 185 0.68 0.06 12.43
N THR A 186 0.13 -1.12 12.12
CA THR A 186 -0.03 -1.64 10.75
C THR A 186 -1.46 -2.10 10.53
N LEU A 187 -2.07 -1.62 9.45
CA LEU A 187 -3.48 -1.86 9.12
C LEU A 187 -3.64 -2.60 7.80
N GLY A 188 -4.61 -3.53 7.77
CA GLY A 188 -5.32 -3.92 6.57
C GLY A 188 -6.57 -3.05 6.40
N LEU A 189 -6.98 -2.86 5.15
CA LEU A 189 -8.19 -2.11 4.79
C LEU A 189 -9.13 -3.00 4.00
N LYS A 190 -10.42 -2.99 4.35
CA LYS A 190 -11.51 -3.43 3.47
C LYS A 190 -12.18 -2.18 2.92
N VAL A 191 -12.11 -2.00 1.60
CA VAL A 191 -12.73 -0.88 0.91
C VAL A 191 -13.98 -1.37 0.20
N THR A 192 -15.10 -0.73 0.47
CA THR A 192 -16.42 -1.09 -0.07
C THR A 192 -17.02 0.09 -0.82
N GLU A 193 -17.49 -0.12 -2.04
CA GLU A 193 -18.35 0.82 -2.74
C GLU A 193 -19.77 0.73 -2.17
N THR A 194 -20.27 1.81 -1.62
CA THR A 194 -21.54 1.80 -0.88
C THR A 194 -22.76 1.48 -1.76
N ALA A 195 -22.73 1.87 -3.03
CA ALA A 195 -23.83 1.67 -3.95
C ALA A 195 -23.98 0.21 -4.42
N SER A 196 -22.89 -0.48 -4.70
CA SER A 196 -22.91 -1.86 -5.22
C SER A 196 -22.68 -2.92 -4.14
N GLY A 197 -22.07 -2.54 -3.01
CA GLY A 197 -21.60 -3.46 -1.98
C GLY A 197 -20.32 -4.21 -2.35
N LYS A 198 -19.79 -4.01 -3.53
CA LYS A 198 -18.53 -4.63 -3.96
C LYS A 198 -17.36 -4.15 -3.13
N SER A 199 -16.45 -5.05 -2.79
CA SER A 199 -15.36 -4.73 -1.88
C SER A 199 -14.05 -5.43 -2.25
N PHE A 200 -12.94 -4.86 -1.77
CA PHE A 200 -11.63 -5.50 -1.85
C PHE A 200 -10.84 -5.25 -0.57
N PHE A 201 -9.83 -6.09 -0.36
CA PHE A 201 -8.86 -5.94 0.70
C PHE A 201 -7.55 -5.36 0.17
N TYR A 202 -6.96 -4.41 0.92
CA TYR A 202 -5.64 -3.85 0.69
C TYR A 202 -4.78 -4.00 1.93
N ILE A 203 -3.74 -4.83 1.85
CA ILE A 203 -2.88 -5.21 2.98
C ILE A 203 -1.42 -5.19 2.47
N PRO A 204 -0.80 -3.99 2.33
CA PRO A 204 0.53 -3.85 1.74
C PRO A 204 1.68 -4.28 2.67
N GLY A 205 1.41 -4.50 3.95
CA GLY A 205 2.37 -4.99 4.93
C GLY A 205 1.69 -5.91 5.92
N CYS A 206 2.21 -7.13 6.09
CA CYS A 206 1.66 -8.12 6.99
C CYS A 206 2.74 -9.15 7.36
N ALA A 207 3.02 -9.34 8.64
CA ALA A 207 4.03 -10.30 9.10
C ALA A 207 3.50 -11.74 9.21
N ALA A 208 2.19 -11.95 9.32
CA ALA A 208 1.58 -13.26 9.42
C ALA A 208 0.09 -13.24 9.05
N VAL A 209 -0.39 -14.30 8.42
CA VAL A 209 -1.83 -14.53 8.19
C VAL A 209 -2.35 -15.41 9.32
N ASP A 210 -2.88 -14.80 10.36
CA ASP A 210 -3.50 -15.52 11.47
C ASP A 210 -4.94 -15.96 11.13
N ALA A 211 -5.56 -16.73 12.04
CA ALA A 211 -6.92 -17.24 11.84
C ALA A 211 -7.97 -16.11 11.70
N GLY A 212 -7.76 -14.97 12.37
CA GLY A 212 -8.65 -13.82 12.29
C GLY A 212 -8.60 -13.15 10.91
N LEU A 213 -7.39 -12.94 10.38
CA LEU A 213 -7.18 -12.40 9.04
C LEU A 213 -7.66 -13.37 7.96
N ALA A 214 -7.36 -14.67 8.12
CA ALA A 214 -7.83 -15.71 7.21
C ALA A 214 -9.37 -15.74 7.11
N ALA A 215 -10.06 -15.66 8.25
CA ALA A 215 -11.52 -15.61 8.28
C ALA A 215 -12.10 -14.35 7.60
N ARG A 216 -11.41 -13.19 7.69
CA ARG A 216 -11.81 -11.96 7.00
C ARG A 216 -11.65 -12.05 5.48
N LEU A 217 -10.60 -12.72 5.02
CA LEU A 217 -10.25 -12.84 3.61
C LEU A 217 -11.03 -13.93 2.88
N ALA A 218 -11.59 -14.90 3.61
CA ALA A 218 -12.30 -16.02 3.02
C ALA A 218 -13.45 -15.57 2.11
N GLY A 219 -13.43 -16.03 0.86
CA GLY A 219 -14.43 -15.71 -0.15
C GLY A 219 -14.37 -14.26 -0.70
N ALA A 220 -13.30 -13.51 -0.46
CA ALA A 220 -13.16 -12.14 -0.94
C ALA A 220 -13.12 -12.08 -2.48
N GLU A 221 -13.74 -11.04 -3.07
CA GLU A 221 -13.70 -10.82 -4.53
C GLU A 221 -12.28 -10.46 -5.00
N LEU A 222 -11.55 -9.66 -4.22
CA LEU A 222 -10.20 -9.21 -4.52
C LEU A 222 -9.41 -8.98 -3.23
N ALA A 223 -8.18 -9.51 -3.17
CA ALA A 223 -7.18 -9.17 -2.18
C ALA A 223 -5.90 -8.65 -2.86
N MET A 224 -5.50 -7.45 -2.49
CA MET A 224 -4.19 -6.88 -2.79
C MET A 224 -3.33 -7.04 -1.54
N PHE A 225 -2.33 -7.91 -1.60
CA PHE A 225 -1.61 -8.39 -0.43
C PHE A 225 -0.11 -8.17 -0.55
N ASP A 226 0.55 -8.14 0.60
CA ASP A 226 1.99 -7.98 0.79
C ASP A 226 2.80 -8.97 -0.06
N GLY A 227 3.59 -8.45 -0.97
CA GLY A 227 4.50 -9.18 -1.84
C GLY A 227 5.97 -8.79 -1.65
N THR A 228 6.31 -8.30 -0.46
CA THR A 228 7.62 -7.70 -0.21
C THR A 228 8.77 -8.66 -0.52
N LEU A 229 8.77 -9.87 0.01
CA LEU A 229 9.85 -10.84 -0.17
C LEU A 229 9.33 -12.18 -0.70
N TRP A 230 10.17 -12.83 -1.51
CA TRP A 230 9.88 -14.19 -1.98
C TRP A 230 10.08 -15.23 -0.87
N HIS A 231 11.17 -15.12 -0.11
CA HIS A 231 11.46 -15.98 1.04
C HIS A 231 12.05 -15.19 2.22
N GLU A 232 11.97 -15.77 3.41
CA GLU A 232 12.22 -15.10 4.70
C GLU A 232 13.62 -14.46 4.79
N ASN A 233 14.66 -15.12 4.28
CA ASN A 233 16.05 -14.68 4.38
C ASN A 233 16.57 -13.94 3.14
N GLU A 234 15.72 -13.58 2.21
CA GLU A 234 16.09 -12.98 0.91
C GLU A 234 17.06 -11.80 1.02
N MET A 235 16.81 -10.89 1.97
CA MET A 235 17.67 -9.73 2.19
C MET A 235 19.05 -10.08 2.72
N ILE A 236 19.13 -11.07 3.62
CA ILE A 236 20.37 -11.57 4.25
C ILE A 236 21.21 -12.28 3.20
N GLU A 237 20.60 -13.17 2.43
CA GLU A 237 21.29 -13.98 1.41
C GLU A 237 21.85 -13.14 0.27
N GLN A 238 21.13 -12.05 -0.08
CA GLN A 238 21.62 -11.10 -1.09
C GLN A 238 22.59 -10.04 -0.53
N GLY A 239 22.87 -10.07 0.77
CA GLY A 239 23.78 -9.10 1.42
C GLY A 239 23.25 -7.67 1.42
N LEU A 240 21.92 -7.49 1.36
CA LEU A 240 21.27 -6.18 1.29
C LEU A 240 20.94 -5.60 2.67
N LEU A 241 20.47 -6.44 3.58
CA LEU A 241 20.13 -6.07 4.95
C LEU A 241 20.22 -7.29 5.87
N GLY A 242 20.67 -7.10 7.11
CA GLY A 242 20.79 -8.17 8.11
C GLY A 242 19.47 -8.44 8.86
N LYS A 243 18.31 -8.31 8.19
CA LYS A 243 16.97 -8.54 8.78
C LYS A 243 16.19 -9.54 7.93
N THR A 244 15.42 -10.41 8.57
CA THR A 244 14.47 -11.32 7.93
C THR A 244 13.18 -10.60 7.54
N GLY A 245 12.34 -11.22 6.72
CA GLY A 245 11.03 -10.71 6.33
C GLY A 245 10.16 -10.42 7.55
N THR A 246 9.96 -11.39 8.42
CA THR A 246 9.18 -11.25 9.66
C THR A 246 9.72 -10.12 10.53
N ARG A 247 11.05 -9.98 10.69
CA ARG A 247 11.65 -8.85 11.45
C ARG A 247 11.38 -7.49 10.80
N MET A 248 11.14 -7.44 9.52
CA MET A 248 10.75 -6.23 8.80
C MET A 248 9.23 -5.98 8.80
N GLY A 249 8.42 -6.90 9.33
CA GLY A 249 6.97 -6.81 9.36
C GLY A 249 6.27 -7.41 8.14
N HIS A 250 6.95 -8.29 7.39
CA HIS A 250 6.46 -8.87 6.15
C HIS A 250 6.56 -10.39 6.14
N ILE A 251 5.45 -11.06 5.81
CA ILE A 251 5.43 -12.49 5.49
C ILE A 251 6.05 -12.71 4.11
N ASN A 252 6.80 -13.79 3.94
CA ASN A 252 7.29 -14.19 2.61
C ASN A 252 6.16 -14.74 1.73
N MET A 253 6.37 -14.70 0.41
CA MET A 253 5.39 -15.20 -0.56
C MET A 253 5.38 -16.71 -0.62
N SER A 254 6.55 -17.35 -0.72
CA SER A 254 6.74 -18.78 -0.96
C SER A 254 6.90 -19.63 0.29
N GLY A 255 6.90 -20.97 0.12
CA GLY A 255 7.09 -21.93 1.20
C GLY A 255 5.82 -22.24 1.98
N ALA A 256 5.93 -23.20 2.92
CA ALA A 256 4.79 -23.68 3.71
C ALA A 256 4.22 -22.60 4.65
N ASP A 257 5.07 -21.67 5.09
CA ASP A 257 4.72 -20.57 5.99
C ASP A 257 4.47 -19.25 5.23
N GLY A 258 4.50 -19.30 3.88
CA GLY A 258 4.32 -18.13 3.03
C GLY A 258 2.86 -17.81 2.75
N SER A 259 2.63 -16.59 2.24
CA SER A 259 1.29 -16.11 1.92
C SER A 259 0.59 -16.93 0.82
N ILE A 260 1.32 -17.48 -0.15
CA ILE A 260 0.75 -18.37 -1.18
C ILE A 260 0.08 -19.59 -0.52
N ALA A 261 0.76 -20.22 0.42
CA ALA A 261 0.21 -21.37 1.15
C ALA A 261 -0.95 -20.97 2.08
N ALA A 262 -0.81 -19.84 2.80
CA ALA A 262 -1.85 -19.34 3.69
C ALA A 262 -3.17 -19.02 2.95
N PHE A 263 -3.11 -18.56 1.72
CA PHE A 263 -4.28 -18.22 0.90
C PHE A 263 -4.88 -19.41 0.13
N ALA A 264 -4.23 -20.58 0.11
CA ALA A 264 -4.63 -21.70 -0.75
C ALA A 264 -6.06 -22.21 -0.48
N SER A 265 -6.56 -22.07 0.77
CA SER A 265 -7.89 -22.50 1.19
C SER A 265 -8.89 -21.37 1.41
N LEU A 266 -8.55 -20.11 1.11
CA LEU A 266 -9.40 -18.96 1.44
C LEU A 266 -10.44 -18.60 0.38
N ASP A 267 -10.42 -19.26 -0.78
CA ASP A 267 -11.38 -19.02 -1.87
C ASP A 267 -11.46 -17.56 -2.35
N VAL A 268 -10.34 -16.85 -2.27
CA VAL A 268 -10.23 -15.47 -2.77
C VAL A 268 -10.24 -15.49 -4.30
N ALA A 269 -11.22 -14.82 -4.90
CA ALA A 269 -11.45 -14.93 -6.34
C ALA A 269 -10.31 -14.32 -7.18
N ARG A 270 -9.75 -13.17 -6.75
CA ARG A 270 -8.60 -12.54 -7.39
C ARG A 270 -7.57 -12.12 -6.35
N LYS A 271 -6.31 -12.45 -6.59
CA LYS A 271 -5.19 -12.21 -5.67
C LYS A 271 -4.08 -11.46 -6.39
N ILE A 272 -3.65 -10.32 -5.86
CA ILE A 272 -2.60 -9.49 -6.47
C ILE A 272 -1.56 -9.16 -5.39
N PHE A 273 -0.30 -9.51 -5.65
CA PHE A 273 0.81 -9.04 -4.83
C PHE A 273 1.14 -7.58 -5.14
N VAL A 274 1.25 -6.77 -4.09
CA VAL A 274 1.67 -5.36 -4.10
C VAL A 274 2.82 -5.17 -3.13
N HIS A 275 3.41 -3.98 -3.04
CA HIS A 275 4.49 -3.66 -2.11
C HIS A 275 5.71 -4.59 -2.28
N ILE A 276 6.18 -4.73 -3.52
CA ILE A 276 7.22 -5.71 -3.91
C ILE A 276 8.61 -5.09 -3.73
N ASN A 277 9.47 -5.73 -2.94
CA ASN A 277 10.83 -5.24 -2.71
C ASN A 277 11.72 -5.42 -3.96
N ASN A 278 12.70 -4.53 -4.12
CA ASN A 278 13.63 -4.54 -5.25
C ASN A 278 14.49 -5.82 -5.36
N SER A 279 14.64 -6.56 -4.27
CA SER A 279 15.34 -7.86 -4.24
C SER A 279 14.51 -9.02 -4.78
N ASN A 280 13.17 -8.90 -4.73
CA ASN A 280 12.25 -10.00 -4.98
C ASN A 280 12.36 -10.50 -6.44
N PRO A 281 12.62 -11.80 -6.66
CA PRO A 281 12.79 -12.36 -8.01
C PRO A 281 11.52 -12.28 -8.89
N VAL A 282 10.31 -12.12 -8.31
CA VAL A 282 9.06 -11.97 -9.10
C VAL A 282 9.04 -10.69 -9.96
N LEU A 283 9.96 -9.74 -9.72
CA LEU A 283 10.12 -8.53 -10.54
C LEU A 283 10.64 -8.85 -11.95
N ASN A 284 11.30 -10.00 -12.11
CA ASN A 284 11.64 -10.53 -13.44
C ASN A 284 10.44 -11.31 -14.00
N ALA A 285 9.87 -10.83 -15.10
CA ALA A 285 8.73 -11.46 -15.75
C ALA A 285 8.99 -12.92 -16.21
N PHE A 286 10.25 -13.31 -16.31
CA PHE A 286 10.67 -14.63 -16.77
C PHE A 286 11.21 -15.52 -15.65
N SER A 287 11.12 -15.08 -14.40
CA SER A 287 11.62 -15.88 -13.28
C SER A 287 10.74 -17.09 -12.99
N PRO A 288 11.31 -18.19 -12.49
CA PRO A 288 10.53 -19.34 -12.03
C PRO A 288 9.61 -18.98 -10.86
N GLU A 289 10.02 -18.05 -9.99
CA GLU A 289 9.23 -17.57 -8.86
C GLU A 289 7.96 -16.85 -9.32
N ARG A 290 8.05 -16.01 -10.36
CA ARG A 290 6.86 -15.38 -10.95
C ARG A 290 5.93 -16.41 -11.61
N ALA A 291 6.50 -17.43 -12.25
CA ALA A 291 5.72 -18.53 -12.81
C ALA A 291 5.01 -19.35 -11.72
N GLU A 292 5.68 -19.59 -10.59
CA GLU A 292 5.10 -20.27 -9.42
C GLU A 292 3.96 -19.46 -8.81
N ALA A 293 4.15 -18.17 -8.56
CA ALA A 293 3.09 -17.27 -8.06
C ALA A 293 1.86 -17.31 -8.99
N LYS A 294 2.09 -17.23 -10.31
CA LYS A 294 1.02 -17.30 -11.31
C LYS A 294 0.31 -18.66 -11.30
N ALA A 295 1.03 -19.76 -11.20
CA ALA A 295 0.46 -21.11 -11.10
C ALA A 295 -0.41 -21.27 -9.85
N ALA A 296 -0.08 -20.57 -8.75
CA ALA A 296 -0.88 -20.48 -7.52
C ALA A 296 -2.07 -19.50 -7.62
N GLY A 297 -2.33 -18.93 -8.80
CA GLY A 297 -3.45 -18.01 -9.05
C GLY A 297 -3.20 -16.57 -8.56
N TRP A 298 -1.94 -16.14 -8.43
CA TRP A 298 -1.58 -14.79 -8.06
C TRP A 298 -1.13 -13.95 -9.28
N GLU A 299 -1.56 -12.70 -9.29
CA GLU A 299 -1.04 -11.68 -10.18
C GLU A 299 0.06 -10.88 -9.47
N ILE A 300 0.99 -10.34 -10.24
CA ILE A 300 2.00 -9.41 -9.74
C ILE A 300 1.55 -8.00 -10.11
N GLY A 301 1.26 -7.17 -9.12
CA GLY A 301 0.82 -5.79 -9.33
C GLY A 301 1.88 -4.99 -10.08
N GLU A 302 1.44 -4.10 -10.95
CA GLU A 302 2.29 -3.22 -11.77
C GLU A 302 1.80 -1.79 -11.70
N ASP A 303 2.74 -0.83 -11.74
CA ASP A 303 2.38 0.59 -11.80
C ASP A 303 1.49 0.85 -13.01
N GLY A 304 0.36 1.52 -12.77
CA GLY A 304 -0.63 1.78 -13.80
C GLY A 304 -1.67 0.69 -14.02
N MET A 305 -1.60 -0.47 -13.36
CA MET A 305 -2.61 -1.53 -13.44
C MET A 305 -3.97 -1.00 -13.00
N GLU A 306 -5.00 -1.20 -13.85
CA GLU A 306 -6.38 -0.79 -13.57
C GLU A 306 -7.26 -2.01 -13.32
N ILE A 307 -8.12 -1.89 -12.31
CA ILE A 307 -9.04 -2.93 -11.89
C ILE A 307 -10.43 -2.30 -11.73
N ALA A 308 -11.44 -2.98 -12.26
CA ALA A 308 -12.85 -2.65 -12.05
C ALA A 308 -13.52 -3.77 -11.25
N LEU A 309 -14.26 -3.41 -10.21
CA LEU A 309 -15.14 -4.29 -9.44
C LEU A 309 -16.60 -3.91 -9.68
#